data_19822306e881db17d058b3f16046f290
#
_entry.id   19822306e881db17d058b3f16046f290
#
_cell.length_a   1.000
_cell.length_b   1.000
_cell.length_c   1.000
_cell.angle_alpha   90.00
_cell.angle_beta   90.00
_cell.angle_gamma   90.00
#
_symmetry.space_group_name_H-M   'P 1'
#
loop_
_entity.id
_entity.type
_entity.pdbx_description
1 polymer ?
#
loop_
_entity_poly.entity_id
_entity_poly.type
_entity_poly.pdbx_seq_one_letter_code
_entity_poly.pdbx_strand_id
1 'polypeptide(L)'
;VATIRLPEPSLRLLGSLLGSADIIAQMSDRCYLEKCHDRLYPEFVDGGIARRMTGTGEVTVFASAEDLIRKTPGFFLSAAKRLDHDLGGAYQYARDHFGGVNLYMEAVRRNIRFAEELQGGPSLVLRRVPPVCVN
;
A
#
# COMPACT_ATOMS: atom_id res chain seq x y z
N VAL A 1 16.91 -5.21 -0.42
CA VAL A 1 16.09 -6.41 -0.64
C VAL A 1 16.81 -7.25 -1.66
N ALA A 2 17.20 -8.50 -1.28
CA ALA A 2 17.85 -9.42 -2.21
C ALA A 2 16.91 -9.72 -3.37
N THR A 3 17.35 -9.44 -4.59
CA THR A 3 16.57 -9.74 -5.80
C THR A 3 16.55 -11.26 -5.97
N ILE A 4 15.37 -11.85 -5.81
CA ILE A 4 15.19 -13.28 -6.07
C ILE A 4 15.37 -13.50 -7.57
N ARG A 5 16.40 -14.25 -7.96
CA ARG A 5 16.63 -14.63 -9.35
C ARG A 5 15.84 -15.89 -9.66
N LEU A 6 14.77 -15.75 -10.43
CA LEU A 6 14.01 -16.88 -10.95
C LEU A 6 14.57 -17.27 -12.31
N PRO A 7 14.90 -18.56 -12.53
CA PRO A 7 15.59 -19.00 -13.73
C PRO A 7 14.72 -18.92 -14.98
N GLU A 8 13.41 -19.13 -14.84
CA GLU A 8 12.49 -19.19 -15.97
C GLU A 8 11.67 -17.91 -16.14
N PRO A 9 11.45 -17.43 -17.38
CA PRO A 9 10.61 -16.25 -17.66
C PRO A 9 9.18 -16.40 -17.15
N SER A 10 8.59 -17.58 -17.24
CA SER A 10 7.26 -17.91 -16.73
C SER A 10 7.15 -17.73 -15.22
N LEU A 11 8.14 -18.18 -14.46
CA LEU A 11 8.18 -18.00 -13.01
C LEU A 11 8.36 -16.52 -12.62
N ARG A 12 9.14 -15.77 -13.40
CA ARG A 12 9.28 -14.32 -13.19
C ARG A 12 7.96 -13.59 -13.43
N LEU A 13 7.25 -13.94 -14.51
CA LEU A 13 5.94 -13.36 -14.79
C LEU A 13 4.95 -13.69 -13.67
N LEU A 14 4.90 -14.95 -13.23
CA LEU A 14 4.02 -15.38 -12.14
C LEU A 14 4.34 -14.63 -10.82
N GLY A 15 5.61 -14.47 -10.48
CA GLY A 15 6.05 -13.69 -9.34
C GLY A 15 5.67 -12.21 -9.44
N SER A 16 5.78 -11.63 -10.65
CA SER A 16 5.36 -10.25 -10.91
C SER A 16 3.84 -10.07 -10.80
N LEU A 17 3.07 -11.04 -11.31
CA LEU A 17 1.61 -11.03 -11.17
C LEU A 17 1.18 -11.13 -9.71
N LEU A 18 1.79 -12.06 -8.95
CA LEU A 18 1.49 -12.23 -7.53
C LEU A 18 1.85 -10.98 -6.72
N GLY A 19 3.04 -10.43 -6.92
CA GLY A 19 3.48 -9.21 -6.23
C GLY A 19 2.64 -7.99 -6.61
N SER A 20 2.19 -7.90 -7.88
CA SER A 20 1.28 -6.85 -8.32
C SER A 20 -0.10 -7.00 -7.69
N ALA A 21 -0.63 -8.22 -7.67
CA ALA A 21 -1.94 -8.51 -7.07
C ALA A 21 -1.98 -8.15 -5.59
N ASP A 22 -0.93 -8.49 -4.84
CA ASP A 22 -0.82 -8.15 -3.41
C ASP A 22 -0.89 -6.63 -3.19
N ILE A 23 -0.09 -5.87 -3.92
CA ILE A 23 -0.06 -4.40 -3.79
C ILE A 23 -1.40 -3.77 -4.17
N ILE A 24 -1.94 -4.12 -5.35
CA ILE A 24 -3.17 -3.46 -5.83
C ILE A 24 -4.41 -3.89 -5.04
N ALA A 25 -4.47 -5.13 -4.55
CA ALA A 25 -5.59 -5.60 -3.74
C ALA A 25 -5.68 -4.85 -2.39
N GLN A 26 -4.53 -4.66 -1.73
CA GLN A 26 -4.48 -3.90 -0.48
C GLN A 26 -4.86 -2.44 -0.71
N MET A 27 -4.19 -1.76 -1.65
CA MET A 27 -4.34 -0.33 -1.86
C MET A 27 -5.68 0.06 -2.52
N SER A 28 -6.36 -0.87 -3.20
CA SER A 28 -7.68 -0.66 -3.78
C SER A 28 -8.83 -0.91 -2.84
N ASP A 29 -8.58 -1.48 -1.66
CA ASP A 29 -9.61 -1.71 -0.66
C ASP A 29 -10.32 -0.39 -0.32
N ARG A 30 -11.66 -0.42 -0.31
CA ARG A 30 -12.47 0.77 -0.01
C ARG A 30 -12.21 1.35 1.39
N CYS A 31 -11.75 0.52 2.32
CA CYS A 31 -11.40 0.89 3.69
C CYS A 31 -9.87 0.91 3.90
N TYR A 32 -9.09 1.17 2.84
CA TYR A 32 -7.63 1.12 2.91
C TYR A 32 -7.06 2.02 4.01
N LEU A 33 -7.49 3.30 4.05
CA LEU A 33 -6.96 4.25 5.02
C LEU A 33 -7.41 3.92 6.44
N GLU A 34 -8.66 3.48 6.59
CA GLU A 34 -9.19 3.05 7.89
C GLU A 34 -8.44 1.81 8.40
N LYS A 35 -8.12 0.86 7.51
CA LYS A 35 -7.31 -0.31 7.86
C LYS A 35 -5.86 0.07 8.19
N CYS A 36 -5.29 1.05 7.49
CA CYS A 36 -3.97 1.60 7.83
C CYS A 36 -3.98 2.18 9.24
N HIS A 37 -5.02 2.92 9.60
CA HIS A 37 -5.18 3.53 10.92
C HIS A 37 -5.38 2.46 12.01
N ASP A 38 -6.40 1.60 11.85
CA ASP A 38 -6.91 0.77 12.92
C ASP A 38 -6.16 -0.57 13.08
N ARG A 39 -5.44 -1.01 12.05
CA ARG A 39 -4.78 -2.32 12.02
C ARG A 39 -3.29 -2.23 11.72
N LEU A 40 -2.92 -1.59 10.61
CA LEU A 40 -1.53 -1.58 10.18
C LEU A 40 -0.63 -0.79 11.12
N TYR A 41 -1.10 0.36 11.63
CA TYR A 41 -0.29 1.13 12.57
C TYR A 41 -0.02 0.38 13.89
N PRO A 42 -0.99 -0.26 14.54
CA PRO A 42 -0.71 -1.14 15.70
C PRO A 42 0.30 -2.25 15.38
N GLU A 43 0.17 -2.94 14.23
CA GLU A 43 1.14 -3.94 13.79
C GLU A 43 2.55 -3.36 13.62
N PHE A 44 2.67 -2.13 13.10
CA PHE A 44 3.95 -1.45 12.97
C PHE A 44 4.56 -1.05 14.31
N VAL A 45 3.73 -0.77 15.30
CA VAL A 45 4.20 -0.53 16.68
C VAL A 45 4.72 -1.82 17.28
N ASP A 46 3.94 -2.89 17.21
CA ASP A 46 4.28 -4.21 17.78
C ASP A 46 5.50 -4.82 17.09
N GLY A 47 5.60 -4.68 15.77
CA GLY A 47 6.72 -5.15 14.96
C GLY A 47 7.97 -4.25 15.00
N GLY A 48 7.96 -3.16 15.76
CA GLY A 48 9.09 -2.23 15.87
C GLY A 48 9.37 -1.42 14.58
N ILE A 49 8.41 -1.37 13.65
CA ILE A 49 8.55 -0.64 12.38
C ILE A 49 8.26 0.84 12.57
N ALA A 50 7.31 1.17 13.45
CA ALA A 50 6.95 2.57 13.76
C ALA A 50 8.12 3.35 14.38
N ARG A 51 9.01 2.64 15.08
CA ARG A 51 10.26 3.18 15.63
C ARG A 51 11.40 2.23 15.31
N ARG A 52 12.43 2.73 14.68
CA ARG A 52 13.59 1.93 14.27
C ARG A 52 14.84 2.36 15.02
N MET A 53 15.56 1.39 15.58
CA MET A 53 16.90 1.62 16.08
C MET A 53 17.90 1.71 14.93
N THR A 54 18.68 2.77 14.93
CA THR A 54 19.79 2.99 14.00
C THR A 54 21.09 3.12 14.78
N GLY A 55 22.23 3.08 14.09
CA GLY A 55 23.52 3.30 14.73
C GLY A 55 23.68 4.66 15.42
N THR A 56 22.83 5.62 15.13
CA THR A 56 22.81 6.98 15.70
C THR A 56 21.70 7.17 16.75
N GLY A 57 20.90 6.15 17.04
CA GLY A 57 19.80 6.19 18.02
C GLY A 57 18.46 5.75 17.46
N GLU A 58 17.39 5.99 18.22
CA GLU A 58 16.03 5.68 17.80
C GLU A 58 15.51 6.71 16.79
N VAL A 59 14.98 6.22 15.67
CA VAL A 59 14.32 7.04 14.63
C VAL A 59 12.84 6.70 14.59
N THR A 60 11.98 7.69 14.82
CA THR A 60 10.53 7.55 14.66
C THR A 60 10.19 7.60 13.16
N VAL A 61 9.70 6.49 12.64
CA VAL A 61 9.23 6.37 11.25
C VAL A 61 7.79 6.86 11.13
N PHE A 62 6.94 6.44 12.07
CA PHE A 62 5.54 6.86 12.17
C PHE A 62 5.23 7.25 13.62
N ALA A 63 4.90 8.52 13.82
CA ALA A 63 4.62 9.06 15.15
C ALA A 63 3.24 8.63 15.66
N SER A 64 2.28 8.46 14.75
CA SER A 64 0.90 8.04 15.05
C SER A 64 0.25 7.38 13.84
N ALA A 65 -0.97 6.85 14.02
CA ALA A 65 -1.78 6.32 12.93
C ALA A 65 -2.12 7.42 11.90
N GLU A 66 -2.39 8.63 12.34
CA GLU A 66 -2.63 9.78 11.48
C GLU A 66 -1.37 10.15 10.67
N ASP A 67 -0.18 10.06 11.27
CA ASP A 67 1.09 10.30 10.59
C ASP A 67 1.32 9.24 9.48
N LEU A 68 0.99 7.97 9.75
CA LEU A 68 1.00 6.92 8.74
C LEU A 68 0.09 7.26 7.56
N ILE A 69 -1.15 7.70 7.81
CA ILE A 69 -2.09 8.09 6.77
C ILE A 69 -1.58 9.29 5.97
N ARG A 70 -1.06 10.30 6.63
CA ARG A 70 -0.49 11.49 5.96
C ARG A 70 0.69 11.14 5.05
N LYS A 71 1.44 10.08 5.37
CA LYS A 71 2.55 9.57 4.55
C LYS A 71 2.13 8.62 3.42
N THR A 72 0.87 8.18 3.42
CA THR A 72 0.35 7.21 2.42
C THR A 72 0.54 7.67 0.96
N PRO A 73 0.34 8.94 0.55
CA PRO A 73 0.63 9.36 -0.83
C PRO A 73 2.08 9.12 -1.24
N GLY A 74 3.03 9.33 -0.33
CA GLY A 74 4.45 9.02 -0.58
C GLY A 74 4.72 7.52 -0.76
N PHE A 75 4.02 6.67 -0.01
CA PHE A 75 4.08 5.21 -0.23
C PHE A 75 3.53 4.81 -1.58
N PHE A 76 2.45 5.43 -2.02
CA PHE A 76 1.89 5.15 -3.34
C PHE A 76 2.91 5.41 -4.45
N LEU A 77 3.67 6.50 -4.38
CA LEU A 77 4.73 6.77 -5.35
C LEU A 77 5.78 5.66 -5.40
N SER A 78 6.16 5.14 -4.24
CA SER A 78 7.09 4.01 -4.14
C SER A 78 6.46 2.70 -4.66
N ALA A 79 5.20 2.46 -4.34
CA ALA A 79 4.46 1.30 -4.83
C ALA A 79 4.26 1.34 -6.35
N ALA A 80 3.91 2.50 -6.90
CA ALA A 80 3.77 2.70 -8.34
C ALA A 80 5.10 2.42 -9.08
N LYS A 81 6.21 2.96 -8.57
CA LYS A 81 7.54 2.67 -9.12
C LYS A 81 7.86 1.17 -9.09
N ARG A 82 7.54 0.50 -8.00
CA ARG A 82 7.72 -0.95 -7.88
C ARG A 82 6.84 -1.73 -8.86
N LEU A 83 5.56 -1.34 -9.00
CA LEU A 83 4.63 -1.95 -9.96
C LEU A 83 5.14 -1.83 -11.40
N ASP A 84 5.64 -0.65 -11.79
CA ASP A 84 6.08 -0.39 -13.16
C ASP A 84 7.44 -1.00 -13.46
N HIS A 85 8.42 -0.86 -12.56
CA HIS A 85 9.80 -1.26 -12.82
C HIS A 85 10.12 -2.66 -12.31
N ASP A 86 9.92 -2.92 -11.00
CA ASP A 86 10.37 -4.17 -10.38
C ASP A 86 9.46 -5.36 -10.77
N LEU A 87 8.16 -5.07 -10.98
CA LEU A 87 7.14 -6.05 -11.32
C LEU A 87 6.71 -5.96 -12.81
N GLY A 88 7.44 -5.17 -13.61
CA GLY A 88 7.30 -5.13 -15.07
C GLY A 88 5.90 -4.73 -15.55
N GLY A 89 5.14 -3.94 -14.80
CA GLY A 89 3.81 -3.51 -15.17
C GLY A 89 2.75 -4.61 -15.17
N ALA A 90 3.01 -5.76 -14.51
CA ALA A 90 2.11 -6.92 -14.54
C ALA A 90 0.69 -6.63 -14.00
N TYR A 91 0.52 -5.60 -13.16
CA TYR A 91 -0.81 -5.14 -12.73
C TYR A 91 -1.74 -4.72 -13.89
N GLN A 92 -1.18 -4.43 -15.07
CA GLN A 92 -1.95 -4.03 -16.25
C GLN A 92 -2.80 -5.16 -16.82
N TYR A 93 -2.47 -6.43 -16.56
CA TYR A 93 -3.31 -7.58 -16.95
C TYR A 93 -4.73 -7.49 -16.36
N ALA A 94 -4.91 -6.81 -15.22
CA ALA A 94 -6.24 -6.57 -14.67
C ALA A 94 -7.12 -5.72 -15.60
N ARG A 95 -6.53 -4.85 -16.44
CA ARG A 95 -7.26 -4.07 -17.45
C ARG A 95 -7.90 -4.98 -18.49
N ASP A 96 -7.17 -6.00 -18.94
CA ASP A 96 -7.68 -6.93 -19.96
C ASP A 96 -8.83 -7.76 -19.39
N HIS A 97 -8.72 -8.17 -18.12
CA HIS A 97 -9.79 -8.86 -17.40
C HIS A 97 -11.09 -8.02 -17.31
N PHE A 98 -10.97 -6.71 -17.11
CA PHE A 98 -12.13 -5.82 -17.00
C PHE A 98 -12.53 -5.13 -18.32
N GLY A 99 -12.06 -5.61 -19.45
CA GLY A 99 -12.48 -5.08 -20.76
C GLY A 99 -11.96 -3.68 -21.09
N GLY A 100 -10.75 -3.32 -20.61
CA GLY A 100 -10.07 -2.08 -20.98
C GLY A 100 -9.84 -1.10 -19.83
N VAL A 101 -10.48 -1.30 -18.67
CA VAL A 101 -10.33 -0.43 -17.50
C VAL A 101 -9.75 -1.23 -16.33
N ASN A 102 -8.68 -0.73 -15.70
CA ASN A 102 -8.17 -1.34 -14.49
C ASN A 102 -8.91 -0.79 -13.27
N LEU A 103 -9.99 -1.45 -12.84
CA LEU A 103 -10.83 -1.03 -11.73
C LEU A 103 -10.09 -0.97 -10.38
N TYR A 104 -9.08 -1.81 -10.17
CA TYR A 104 -8.23 -1.74 -8.99
C TYR A 104 -7.44 -0.44 -8.96
N MET A 105 -6.79 -0.08 -10.06
CA MET A 105 -6.01 1.15 -10.13
C MET A 105 -6.89 2.42 -10.01
N GLU A 106 -8.13 2.36 -10.48
CA GLU A 106 -9.08 3.46 -10.22
C GLU A 106 -9.42 3.59 -8.73
N ALA A 107 -9.62 2.45 -8.05
CA ALA A 107 -9.87 2.45 -6.61
C ALA A 107 -8.63 2.95 -5.83
N VAL A 108 -7.42 2.51 -6.21
CA VAL A 108 -6.17 3.02 -5.65
C VAL A 108 -6.09 4.54 -5.76
N ARG A 109 -6.30 5.09 -6.96
CA ARG A 109 -6.27 6.55 -7.18
C ARG A 109 -7.30 7.30 -6.35
N ARG A 110 -8.49 6.73 -6.14
CA ARG A 110 -9.52 7.33 -5.25
C ARG A 110 -9.06 7.36 -3.79
N ASN A 111 -8.44 6.29 -3.32
CA ASN A 111 -7.92 6.21 -1.95
C ASN A 111 -6.78 7.20 -1.73
N ILE A 112 -5.88 7.34 -2.72
CA ILE A 112 -4.77 8.29 -2.63
C ILE A 112 -5.24 9.73 -2.66
N ARG A 113 -6.18 10.08 -3.55
CA ARG A 113 -6.79 11.42 -3.54
C ARG A 113 -7.42 11.74 -2.19
N PHE A 114 -8.12 10.78 -1.60
CA PHE A 114 -8.69 10.98 -0.27
C PHE A 114 -7.60 11.18 0.80
N ALA A 115 -6.49 10.45 0.74
CA ALA A 115 -5.36 10.65 1.65
C ALA A 115 -4.72 12.04 1.47
N GLU A 116 -4.63 12.54 0.23
CA GLU A 116 -4.13 13.89 -0.07
C GLU A 116 -5.07 14.98 0.48
N GLU A 117 -6.38 14.81 0.34
CA GLU A 117 -7.39 15.72 0.93
C GLU A 117 -7.24 15.81 2.46
N LEU A 118 -6.92 14.69 3.12
CA LEU A 118 -6.72 14.65 4.56
C LEU A 118 -5.45 15.35 5.04
N GLN A 119 -4.45 15.53 4.18
CA GLN A 119 -3.20 16.23 4.55
C GLN A 119 -3.43 17.70 4.90
N GLY A 120 -4.38 18.36 4.25
CA GLY A 120 -4.69 19.78 4.46
C GLY A 120 -5.66 20.07 5.61
N GLY A 121 -6.26 19.03 6.21
CA GLY A 121 -7.28 19.19 7.24
C GLY A 121 -6.72 19.29 8.66
N PRO A 122 -7.40 20.03 9.57
CA PRO A 122 -7.00 20.14 10.98
C PRO A 122 -7.20 18.83 11.76
N SER A 123 -8.10 17.97 11.31
CA SER A 123 -8.38 16.66 11.91
C SER A 123 -8.51 15.59 10.84
N LEU A 124 -8.12 14.36 11.16
CA LEU A 124 -8.30 13.21 10.32
C LEU A 124 -9.74 12.69 10.50
N VAL A 125 -10.56 12.87 9.48
CA VAL A 125 -11.92 12.32 9.45
C VAL A 125 -11.96 11.16 8.45
N LEU A 126 -11.94 9.94 8.97
CA LEU A 126 -12.12 8.74 8.17
C LEU A 126 -13.60 8.53 7.83
N ARG A 127 -13.87 8.09 6.60
CA ARG A 127 -15.24 8.04 6.05
C ARG A 127 -15.93 6.71 6.25
N ARG A 128 -15.18 5.66 6.60
CA ARG A 128 -15.69 4.29 6.61
C ARG A 128 -15.22 3.56 7.86
N VAL A 129 -15.98 2.54 8.23
CA VAL A 129 -15.59 1.61 9.29
C VAL A 129 -15.17 0.30 8.62
N PRO A 130 -13.95 -0.20 8.88
CA PRO A 130 -13.53 -1.50 8.39
C PRO A 130 -14.46 -2.59 8.90
N PRO A 131 -14.72 -3.66 8.10
CA PRO A 131 -15.47 -4.81 8.58
C PRO A 131 -14.78 -5.42 9.82
N VAL A 132 -15.57 -5.85 10.78
CA VAL A 132 -15.04 -6.60 11.93
C VAL A 132 -14.48 -7.92 11.44
N CYS A 133 -13.26 -8.25 11.85
CA CYS A 133 -12.74 -9.59 11.62
C CYS A 133 -13.51 -10.55 12.55
N VAL A 134 -14.31 -11.42 11.95
CA VAL A 134 -14.89 -12.56 12.67
C VAL A 134 -13.78 -13.62 12.70
N ASN A 135 -13.21 -13.86 13.89
CA ASN A 135 -12.25 -14.95 14.11
C ASN A 135 -12.99 -16.28 14.15
#